data_3e505afc44e30900950b76a3a39338f5
#
_entry.id   3e505afc44e30900950b76a3a39338f5
#
_cell.length_a   1.000
_cell.length_b   1.000
_cell.length_c   1.000
_cell.angle_alpha   90.00
_cell.angle_beta   90.00
_cell.angle_gamma   90.00
#
_symmetry.space_group_name_H-M   'P 1'
#
loop_
_entity.id
_entity.type
_entity.pdbx_description
1 polymer ?
#
loop_
_entity_poly.entity_id
_entity_poly.type
_entity_poly.pdbx_seq_one_letter_code
_entity_poly.pdbx_strand_id
1 'polypeptide(L)'
;MTDAFLSDAPRPEGGAPDAPASSTALPELHRLLPPWPGDQLPVSGGEVFVRRTPWTGPVDGDVDGAPRERALYVHGLGGASTNWTDLAGLLAVRLEGWAVDLPGFGRSQPPPRGRYSIRGHVRAVVDVLEHVRAQPGEGLGRPVHLLGNSLGGLVSLLVAAHRPDLVATLTLVSPAMPVYRVPPSFSRALLLLLLPGIPSLAEKRMAGITPEESVRAMVRMCFGDPARVPRERIDQAVAEMRERSEQPWADRALTRSMRGLITSYLRVGRANAWRMAASLSQPTLVIWGDRDKLVDPALAPRLAAVVPDSRLRLLEGIGHVAMLEAPEPTARAVLGMLEQLPGR
;
A
#
# COMPACT_ATOMS: atom_id res chain seq x y z
N MET A 1 27.99 -12.37 12.99
CA MET A 1 27.56 -11.28 13.90
C MET A 1 26.21 -10.65 13.51
N THR A 2 25.33 -11.35 12.81
CA THR A 2 24.08 -10.83 12.21
C THR A 2 22.79 -11.35 12.86
N ASP A 3 22.86 -12.37 13.70
CA ASP A 3 21.67 -12.90 14.38
C ASP A 3 21.36 -12.26 15.74
N ALA A 4 22.31 -11.53 16.33
CA ALA A 4 22.16 -10.95 17.66
C ALA A 4 21.22 -9.73 17.73
N PHE A 5 20.94 -9.06 16.61
CA PHE A 5 20.06 -7.88 16.60
C PHE A 5 18.56 -8.19 16.51
N LEU A 6 18.19 -9.44 16.34
CA LEU A 6 16.80 -9.90 16.23
C LEU A 6 16.39 -10.86 17.36
N SER A 7 17.33 -11.22 18.28
CA SER A 7 17.05 -12.13 19.38
C SER A 7 16.42 -11.46 20.61
N ASP A 8 16.47 -10.12 20.72
CA ASP A 8 16.06 -9.39 21.92
C ASP A 8 14.61 -8.84 21.90
N ALA A 9 13.84 -9.05 20.83
CA ALA A 9 12.40 -8.84 20.91
C ALA A 9 11.76 -10.11 21.48
N PRO A 10 11.05 -10.05 22.62
CA PRO A 10 10.33 -11.21 23.14
C PRO A 10 9.38 -11.71 22.05
N ARG A 11 9.56 -12.96 21.64
CA ARG A 11 8.58 -13.63 20.78
C ARG A 11 7.36 -13.87 21.64
N PRO A 12 6.17 -13.34 21.32
CA PRO A 12 4.97 -13.79 21.98
C PRO A 12 4.83 -15.29 21.72
N GLU A 13 4.66 -16.05 22.79
CA GLU A 13 4.27 -17.47 22.71
C GLU A 13 2.84 -17.49 22.15
N GLY A 14 2.72 -17.82 20.88
CA GLY A 14 1.46 -17.79 20.11
C GLY A 14 1.62 -16.87 18.89
N GLY A 15 1.34 -17.39 17.68
CA GLY A 15 1.27 -16.58 16.46
C GLY A 15 0.19 -15.50 16.59
N ALA A 16 0.29 -14.43 15.77
CA ALA A 16 -0.77 -13.44 15.71
C ALA A 16 -2.10 -14.13 15.35
N PRO A 17 -3.23 -13.71 15.96
CA PRO A 17 -4.54 -14.29 15.67
C PRO A 17 -4.91 -14.07 14.20
N ASP A 18 -5.64 -15.04 13.65
CA ASP A 18 -6.22 -14.88 12.32
C ASP A 18 -7.19 -13.70 12.29
N ALA A 19 -7.14 -12.92 11.21
CA ALA A 19 -8.10 -11.86 11.01
C ALA A 19 -9.49 -12.45 10.74
N PRO A 20 -10.52 -12.04 11.49
CA PRO A 20 -11.89 -12.45 11.21
C PRO A 20 -12.33 -11.92 9.85
N ALA A 21 -13.19 -12.67 9.17
CA ALA A 21 -13.85 -12.20 7.98
C ALA A 21 -15.23 -11.65 8.33
N SER A 22 -15.52 -10.41 7.94
CA SER A 22 -16.84 -9.80 8.10
C SER A 22 -17.89 -10.54 7.28
N SER A 23 -19.09 -10.66 7.84
CA SER A 23 -20.30 -11.13 7.14
C SER A 23 -21.09 -9.98 6.51
N THR A 24 -20.67 -8.73 6.68
CA THR A 24 -21.33 -7.55 6.09
C THR A 24 -21.60 -7.75 4.60
N ALA A 25 -22.80 -7.41 4.15
CA ALA A 25 -23.14 -7.41 2.74
C ALA A 25 -22.25 -6.41 1.99
N LEU A 26 -21.59 -6.89 0.94
CA LEU A 26 -20.73 -6.08 0.10
C LEU A 26 -21.46 -5.72 -1.20
N PRO A 27 -21.22 -4.53 -1.76
CA PRO A 27 -21.72 -4.18 -3.08
C PRO A 27 -21.13 -5.10 -4.15
N GLU A 28 -21.87 -5.34 -5.22
CA GLU A 28 -21.34 -6.07 -6.36
C GLU A 28 -20.19 -5.29 -7.03
N LEU A 29 -19.10 -5.98 -7.32
CA LEU A 29 -18.03 -5.43 -8.12
C LEU A 29 -18.41 -5.46 -9.59
N HIS A 30 -18.85 -4.33 -10.11
CA HIS A 30 -19.02 -4.18 -11.56
C HIS A 30 -17.64 -4.17 -12.23
N ARG A 31 -17.38 -5.10 -13.13
CA ARG A 31 -16.10 -5.30 -13.82
C ARG A 31 -15.58 -4.06 -14.57
N LEU A 32 -16.43 -3.08 -14.80
CA LEU A 32 -16.16 -1.88 -15.60
C LEU A 32 -16.28 -0.57 -14.80
N LEU A 33 -16.17 -0.59 -13.47
CA LEU A 33 -16.13 0.66 -12.72
C LEU A 33 -14.96 1.52 -13.23
N PRO A 34 -15.24 2.75 -13.70
CA PRO A 34 -14.18 3.70 -14.01
C PRO A 34 -13.43 4.04 -12.72
N PRO A 35 -12.18 4.48 -12.82
CA PRO A 35 -11.47 4.98 -11.66
C PRO A 35 -12.27 6.10 -10.98
N TRP A 36 -12.29 6.11 -9.64
CA TRP A 36 -12.94 7.15 -8.86
C TRP A 36 -12.40 8.54 -9.22
N PRO A 37 -13.23 9.59 -9.18
CA PRO A 37 -12.80 10.97 -9.45
C PRO A 37 -11.75 11.43 -8.43
N GLY A 38 -10.96 12.43 -8.79
CA GLY A 38 -9.94 12.96 -7.90
C GLY A 38 -9.40 14.29 -8.37
N ASP A 39 -8.68 14.95 -7.47
CA ASP A 39 -8.14 16.28 -7.64
C ASP A 39 -6.68 16.36 -7.23
N GLN A 40 -5.98 17.41 -7.69
CA GLN A 40 -4.65 17.76 -7.22
C GLN A 40 -4.74 18.37 -5.82
N LEU A 41 -3.88 17.89 -4.92
CA LEU A 41 -3.77 18.37 -3.55
C LEU A 41 -2.37 18.93 -3.32
N PRO A 42 -2.24 20.20 -2.90
CA PRO A 42 -0.97 20.76 -2.48
C PRO A 42 -0.44 20.03 -1.22
N VAL A 43 0.83 19.64 -1.25
CA VAL A 43 1.57 19.05 -0.13
C VAL A 43 2.90 19.75 0.04
N SER A 44 3.56 19.61 1.18
CA SER A 44 4.85 20.26 1.46
C SER A 44 5.97 19.92 0.44
N GLY A 45 5.80 18.84 -0.32
CA GLY A 45 6.70 18.37 -1.37
C GLY A 45 6.24 18.62 -2.80
N GLY A 46 5.27 19.49 -3.06
CA GLY A 46 4.69 19.77 -4.39
C GLY A 46 3.19 19.50 -4.43
N GLU A 47 2.72 18.80 -5.44
CA GLU A 47 1.30 18.44 -5.60
C GLU A 47 1.17 16.93 -5.78
N VAL A 48 0.16 16.35 -5.15
CA VAL A 48 -0.22 14.94 -5.32
C VAL A 48 -1.65 14.84 -5.80
N PHE A 49 -1.95 13.84 -6.61
CA PHE A 49 -3.30 13.55 -7.05
C PHE A 49 -3.96 12.58 -6.06
N VAL A 50 -5.19 12.88 -5.66
CA VAL A 50 -5.94 12.07 -4.69
C VAL A 50 -7.32 11.78 -5.24
N ARG A 51 -7.67 10.49 -5.34
CA ARG A 51 -9.03 10.04 -5.72
C ARG A 51 -9.88 9.94 -4.47
N ARG A 52 -11.16 10.21 -4.60
CA ARG A 52 -12.14 10.08 -3.52
C ARG A 52 -13.22 9.07 -3.89
N THR A 53 -13.40 8.07 -3.02
CA THR A 53 -14.50 7.12 -3.08
C THR A 53 -15.55 7.57 -2.06
N PRO A 54 -16.75 7.98 -2.50
CA PRO A 54 -17.78 8.44 -1.60
C PRO A 54 -18.29 7.27 -0.74
N TRP A 55 -18.66 7.57 0.49
CA TRP A 55 -19.37 6.61 1.33
C TRP A 55 -20.74 6.27 0.73
N THR A 56 -21.07 4.99 0.66
CA THR A 56 -22.34 4.50 0.10
C THR A 56 -23.32 4.06 1.18
N GLY A 57 -22.85 3.85 2.39
CA GLY A 57 -23.65 3.25 3.47
C GLY A 57 -23.78 1.74 3.35
N PRO A 58 -24.40 1.10 4.33
CA PRO A 58 -24.71 -0.32 4.30
C PRO A 58 -25.60 -0.67 3.11
N VAL A 59 -25.39 -1.84 2.51
CA VAL A 59 -26.17 -2.33 1.35
C VAL A 59 -27.63 -2.56 1.75
N ASP A 60 -27.89 -2.95 2.99
CA ASP A 60 -29.22 -3.30 3.50
C ASP A 60 -29.94 -2.14 4.23
N GLY A 61 -29.40 -0.94 4.20
CA GLY A 61 -30.06 0.26 4.73
C GLY A 61 -30.16 0.38 6.26
N ASP A 62 -29.65 -0.60 6.99
CA ASP A 62 -29.66 -0.59 8.45
C ASP A 62 -28.38 0.09 8.95
N VAL A 63 -28.52 1.34 9.35
CA VAL A 63 -27.41 2.15 9.87
C VAL A 63 -27.65 2.34 11.36
N ASP A 64 -27.11 1.47 12.17
CA ASP A 64 -26.93 1.74 13.59
C ASP A 64 -25.95 2.91 13.75
N GLY A 65 -26.40 4.15 13.56
CA GLY A 65 -25.70 5.38 13.95
C GLY A 65 -24.16 5.41 13.93
N ALA A 66 -23.52 4.45 13.25
CA ALA A 66 -22.07 4.36 13.19
C ALA A 66 -21.52 5.56 12.41
N PRO A 67 -20.62 6.35 12.98
CA PRO A 67 -20.09 7.53 12.35
C PRO A 67 -19.33 7.14 11.08
N ARG A 68 -19.43 7.97 10.04
CA ARG A 68 -18.64 7.83 8.82
C ARG A 68 -17.16 7.90 9.16
N GLU A 69 -16.46 6.81 8.91
CA GLU A 69 -15.01 6.73 9.11
C GLU A 69 -14.30 6.97 7.78
N ARG A 70 -13.04 7.37 7.84
CA ARG A 70 -12.25 7.75 6.68
C ARG A 70 -11.07 6.83 6.50
N ALA A 71 -10.75 6.51 5.25
CA ALA A 71 -9.60 5.70 4.89
C ALA A 71 -8.70 6.39 3.87
N LEU A 72 -7.39 6.21 4.02
CA LEU A 72 -6.39 6.58 3.02
C LEU A 72 -5.69 5.34 2.51
N TYR A 73 -5.64 5.20 1.18
CA TYR A 73 -5.02 4.10 0.46
C TYR A 73 -3.73 4.54 -0.21
N VAL A 74 -2.63 3.79 0.01
CA VAL A 74 -1.29 4.11 -0.49
C VAL A 74 -0.76 2.97 -1.34
N HIS A 75 -0.56 3.21 -2.63
CA HIS A 75 -0.14 2.21 -3.61
C HIS A 75 1.34 1.81 -3.48
N GLY A 76 1.70 0.67 -4.11
CA GLY A 76 3.05 0.16 -4.21
C GLY A 76 3.92 0.89 -5.23
N LEU A 77 5.19 0.49 -5.33
CA LEU A 77 6.13 1.00 -6.31
C LEU A 77 5.63 0.73 -7.73
N GLY A 78 5.55 1.76 -8.54
CA GLY A 78 5.07 1.66 -9.93
C GLY A 78 3.54 1.61 -10.07
N GLY A 79 2.79 1.59 -8.96
CA GLY A 79 1.34 1.65 -8.95
C GLY A 79 0.79 3.08 -9.02
N ALA A 80 -0.52 3.19 -8.83
CA ALA A 80 -1.28 4.42 -8.74
C ALA A 80 -2.51 4.23 -7.82
N SER A 81 -3.21 5.31 -7.53
CA SER A 81 -4.45 5.30 -6.75
C SER A 81 -5.53 4.37 -7.32
N THR A 82 -5.51 4.12 -8.63
CA THR A 82 -6.39 3.17 -9.32
C THR A 82 -6.24 1.73 -8.85
N ASN A 83 -5.12 1.37 -8.25
CA ASN A 83 -4.92 0.03 -7.67
C ASN A 83 -5.91 -0.28 -6.53
N TRP A 84 -6.54 0.73 -5.99
CA TRP A 84 -7.48 0.63 -4.89
C TRP A 84 -8.95 0.74 -5.30
N THR A 85 -9.25 0.92 -6.62
CA THR A 85 -10.60 1.22 -7.12
C THR A 85 -11.64 0.22 -6.63
N ASP A 86 -11.38 -1.09 -6.79
CA ASP A 86 -12.32 -2.14 -6.41
C ASP A 86 -12.43 -2.29 -4.90
N LEU A 87 -11.30 -2.34 -4.19
CA LEU A 87 -11.30 -2.47 -2.73
C LEU A 87 -11.95 -1.26 -2.06
N ALA A 88 -11.65 -0.03 -2.52
CA ALA A 88 -12.27 1.17 -1.98
C ALA A 88 -13.79 1.18 -2.20
N GLY A 89 -14.27 0.71 -3.35
CA GLY A 89 -15.70 0.55 -3.63
C GLY A 89 -16.38 -0.43 -2.69
N LEU A 90 -15.75 -1.58 -2.40
CA LEU A 90 -16.27 -2.56 -1.44
C LEU A 90 -16.29 -2.02 -0.01
N LEU A 91 -15.26 -1.27 0.38
CA LEU A 91 -15.16 -0.68 1.72
C LEU A 91 -16.04 0.57 1.90
N ALA A 92 -16.62 1.10 0.81
CA ALA A 92 -17.47 2.29 0.84
C ALA A 92 -18.77 2.12 1.66
N VAL A 93 -19.16 0.90 1.97
CA VAL A 93 -20.25 0.58 2.90
C VAL A 93 -19.96 1.08 4.32
N ARG A 94 -18.68 1.23 4.67
CA ARG A 94 -18.22 1.65 6.01
C ARG A 94 -17.31 2.85 5.98
N LEU A 95 -16.46 2.97 4.95
CA LEU A 95 -15.35 3.93 4.90
C LEU A 95 -15.54 4.89 3.73
N GLU A 96 -15.48 6.18 4.00
CA GLU A 96 -15.22 7.16 2.95
C GLU A 96 -13.73 7.10 2.60
N GLY A 97 -13.40 6.87 1.32
CA GLY A 97 -12.05 6.53 0.87
C GLY A 97 -11.33 7.63 0.16
N TRP A 98 -10.03 7.75 0.41
CA TRP A 98 -9.07 8.56 -0.38
C TRP A 98 -7.93 7.67 -0.84
N ALA A 99 -7.57 7.73 -2.11
CA ALA A 99 -6.44 6.99 -2.67
C ALA A 99 -5.45 7.98 -3.27
N VAL A 100 -4.22 8.03 -2.74
CA VAL A 100 -3.19 8.97 -3.17
C VAL A 100 -2.30 8.35 -4.24
N ASP A 101 -1.98 9.13 -5.27
CA ASP A 101 -0.83 8.87 -6.11
C ASP A 101 0.42 9.42 -5.41
N LEU A 102 1.38 8.57 -5.09
CA LEU A 102 2.63 9.01 -4.47
C LEU A 102 3.41 9.96 -5.39
N PRO A 103 4.22 10.90 -4.85
CA PRO A 103 4.96 11.87 -5.65
C PRO A 103 5.70 11.26 -6.84
N GLY A 104 5.37 11.70 -8.05
CA GLY A 104 5.92 11.23 -9.33
C GLY A 104 5.29 9.96 -9.89
N PHE A 105 4.24 9.44 -9.27
CA PHE A 105 3.46 8.31 -9.77
C PHE A 105 2.03 8.75 -10.15
N GLY A 106 1.36 7.93 -10.94
CA GLY A 106 0.01 8.22 -11.41
C GLY A 106 -0.07 9.62 -12.04
N ARG A 107 -0.95 10.47 -11.49
CA ARG A 107 -1.16 11.86 -11.92
C ARG A 107 -0.48 12.89 -11.00
N SER A 108 0.30 12.43 -10.02
CA SER A 108 1.05 13.30 -9.12
C SER A 108 2.28 13.91 -9.76
N GLN A 109 2.56 15.17 -9.41
CA GLN A 109 3.76 15.86 -9.84
C GLN A 109 5.03 15.24 -9.23
N PRO A 110 6.19 15.37 -9.91
CA PRO A 110 7.45 14.92 -9.34
C PRO A 110 7.81 15.77 -8.11
N PRO A 111 8.48 15.17 -7.11
CA PRO A 111 8.93 15.95 -5.95
C PRO A 111 10.02 16.96 -6.36
N PRO A 112 10.14 18.11 -5.65
CA PRO A 112 11.14 19.11 -5.93
C PRO A 112 12.54 18.50 -6.05
N ARG A 113 13.30 18.91 -7.07
CA ARG A 113 14.66 18.42 -7.39
C ARG A 113 14.72 16.92 -7.65
N GLY A 114 13.58 16.25 -7.95
CA GLY A 114 13.52 14.81 -8.25
C GLY A 114 14.06 13.93 -7.12
N ARG A 115 13.80 14.28 -5.87
CA ARG A 115 14.24 13.54 -4.68
C ARG A 115 13.21 12.51 -4.25
N TYR A 116 13.21 11.36 -4.88
CA TYR A 116 12.33 10.23 -4.57
C TYR A 116 12.90 9.41 -3.39
N SER A 117 12.62 9.81 -2.17
CA SER A 117 13.06 9.12 -0.96
C SER A 117 11.88 8.61 -0.17
N ILE A 118 12.07 7.54 0.60
CA ILE A 118 11.03 7.03 1.52
C ILE A 118 10.54 8.16 2.44
N ARG A 119 11.44 8.99 2.97
CA ARG A 119 11.07 10.14 3.81
C ARG A 119 10.19 11.16 3.07
N GLY A 120 10.43 11.36 1.76
CA GLY A 120 9.58 12.22 0.91
C GLY A 120 8.18 11.68 0.75
N HIS A 121 8.05 10.38 0.48
CA HIS A 121 6.76 9.70 0.39
C HIS A 121 6.02 9.71 1.74
N VAL A 122 6.72 9.43 2.85
CA VAL A 122 6.14 9.53 4.22
C VAL A 122 5.56 10.93 4.47
N ARG A 123 6.30 11.99 4.15
CA ARG A 123 5.83 13.36 4.34
C ARG A 123 4.58 13.65 3.51
N ALA A 124 4.57 13.27 2.23
CA ALA A 124 3.41 13.47 1.37
C ALA A 124 2.17 12.74 1.92
N VAL A 125 2.32 11.51 2.41
CA VAL A 125 1.21 10.75 3.01
C VAL A 125 0.72 11.40 4.31
N VAL A 126 1.63 11.95 5.14
CA VAL A 126 1.24 12.72 6.34
C VAL A 126 0.43 13.96 5.96
N ASP A 127 0.88 14.73 4.97
CA ASP A 127 0.17 15.93 4.51
C ASP A 127 -1.24 15.57 3.98
N VAL A 128 -1.38 14.45 3.24
CA VAL A 128 -2.68 13.95 2.77
C VAL A 128 -3.55 13.50 3.93
N LEU A 129 -3.00 12.80 4.93
CA LEU A 129 -3.76 12.39 6.12
C LEU A 129 -4.29 13.60 6.91
N GLU A 130 -3.47 14.63 7.08
CA GLU A 130 -3.90 15.88 7.72
C GLU A 130 -5.03 16.55 6.93
N HIS A 131 -4.92 16.57 5.60
CA HIS A 131 -5.98 17.07 4.73
C HIS A 131 -7.27 16.23 4.86
N VAL A 132 -7.18 14.91 4.80
CA VAL A 132 -8.33 14.00 4.93
C VAL A 132 -9.00 14.18 6.29
N ARG A 133 -8.22 14.27 7.35
CA ARG A 133 -8.71 14.50 8.72
C ARG A 133 -9.45 15.84 8.87
N ALA A 134 -9.01 16.86 8.15
CA ALA A 134 -9.60 18.20 8.17
C ALA A 134 -10.85 18.37 7.30
N GLN A 135 -11.22 17.36 6.49
CA GLN A 135 -12.42 17.45 5.67
C GLN A 135 -13.69 17.60 6.55
N PRO A 136 -14.64 18.44 6.14
CA PRO A 136 -15.90 18.60 6.85
C PRO A 136 -16.70 17.29 6.88
N GLY A 137 -17.60 17.15 7.85
CA GLY A 137 -18.48 16.00 8.04
C GLY A 137 -18.18 15.22 9.31
N GLU A 138 -18.85 14.10 9.52
CA GLU A 138 -18.84 13.31 10.77
C GLU A 138 -17.44 12.81 11.18
N GLY A 139 -16.54 12.59 10.23
CA GLY A 139 -15.15 12.19 10.50
C GLY A 139 -14.18 13.34 10.78
N LEU A 140 -14.65 14.59 10.90
CA LEU A 140 -13.79 15.76 11.14
C LEU A 140 -12.93 15.59 12.40
N GLY A 141 -11.64 15.77 12.26
CA GLY A 141 -10.66 15.70 13.33
C GLY A 141 -10.34 14.29 13.86
N ARG A 142 -11.04 13.25 13.39
CA ARG A 142 -10.78 11.86 13.79
C ARG A 142 -9.55 11.28 13.09
N PRO A 143 -8.81 10.35 13.72
CA PRO A 143 -7.77 9.60 13.02
C PRO A 143 -8.34 8.80 11.85
N VAL A 144 -7.51 8.52 10.85
CA VAL A 144 -7.88 7.91 9.56
C VAL A 144 -7.39 6.47 9.50
N HIS A 145 -8.17 5.57 8.91
CA HIS A 145 -7.72 4.21 8.61
C HIS A 145 -6.71 4.25 7.46
N LEU A 146 -5.50 3.74 7.69
CA LEU A 146 -4.41 3.81 6.72
C LEU A 146 -4.14 2.42 6.13
N LEU A 147 -4.27 2.30 4.80
CA LEU A 147 -4.02 1.06 4.08
C LEU A 147 -2.87 1.26 3.09
N GLY A 148 -1.91 0.35 3.07
CA GLY A 148 -0.76 0.45 2.17
C GLY A 148 -0.31 -0.88 1.60
N ASN A 149 0.05 -0.88 0.31
CA ASN A 149 0.61 -2.05 -0.36
C ASN A 149 2.09 -1.86 -0.65
N SER A 150 2.91 -2.89 -0.47
CA SER A 150 4.31 -2.93 -0.88
C SER A 150 5.13 -1.73 -0.35
N LEU A 151 5.68 -0.88 -1.25
CA LEU A 151 6.30 0.40 -0.89
C LEU A 151 5.34 1.27 -0.07
N GLY A 152 4.08 1.38 -0.49
CA GLY A 152 3.04 2.11 0.24
C GLY A 152 2.80 1.51 1.62
N GLY A 153 2.90 0.19 1.78
CA GLY A 153 2.82 -0.50 3.06
C GLY A 153 3.97 -0.11 3.99
N LEU A 154 5.21 -0.08 3.50
CA LEU A 154 6.34 0.42 4.28
C LEU A 154 6.16 1.89 4.64
N VAL A 155 5.73 2.74 3.69
CA VAL A 155 5.47 4.17 3.95
C VAL A 155 4.39 4.32 5.03
N SER A 156 3.28 3.58 4.93
CA SER A 156 2.16 3.61 5.88
C SER A 156 2.58 3.18 7.28
N LEU A 157 3.40 2.13 7.39
CA LEU A 157 3.99 1.69 8.65
C LEU A 157 4.84 2.81 9.30
N LEU A 158 5.69 3.45 8.51
CA LEU A 158 6.52 4.54 8.99
C LEU A 158 5.69 5.77 9.39
N VAL A 159 4.61 6.07 8.69
CA VAL A 159 3.65 7.13 9.04
C VAL A 159 2.99 6.81 10.37
N ALA A 160 2.43 5.61 10.53
CA ALA A 160 1.77 5.20 11.77
C ALA A 160 2.71 5.24 12.99
N ALA A 161 3.98 4.87 12.82
CA ALA A 161 4.98 4.94 13.88
C ALA A 161 5.39 6.38 14.24
N HIS A 162 5.42 7.31 13.27
CA HIS A 162 5.83 8.71 13.52
C HIS A 162 4.67 9.63 13.90
N ARG A 163 3.46 9.34 13.42
CA ARG A 163 2.26 10.14 13.61
C ARG A 163 1.10 9.24 14.04
N PRO A 164 1.22 8.62 15.23
CA PRO A 164 0.16 7.75 15.76
C PRO A 164 -1.17 8.49 15.97
N ASP A 165 -1.12 9.80 16.14
CA ASP A 165 -2.28 10.69 16.27
C ASP A 165 -3.15 10.79 15.01
N LEU A 166 -2.60 10.46 13.84
CA LEU A 166 -3.31 10.53 12.56
C LEU A 166 -3.93 9.21 12.13
N VAL A 167 -3.49 8.09 12.68
CA VAL A 167 -3.83 6.74 12.18
C VAL A 167 -4.69 6.00 13.18
N ALA A 168 -5.93 5.69 12.78
CA ALA A 168 -6.89 4.91 13.57
C ALA A 168 -6.54 3.42 13.60
N THR A 169 -6.33 2.84 12.41
CA THR A 169 -5.86 1.47 12.20
C THR A 169 -4.90 1.43 11.02
N LEU A 170 -4.07 0.40 10.98
CA LEU A 170 -3.12 0.18 9.90
C LEU A 170 -3.41 -1.15 9.20
N THR A 171 -3.60 -1.13 7.87
CA THR A 171 -3.66 -2.35 7.05
C THR A 171 -2.45 -2.41 6.13
N LEU A 172 -1.68 -3.46 6.23
CA LEU A 172 -0.45 -3.71 5.48
C LEU A 172 -0.66 -4.86 4.51
N VAL A 173 -0.74 -4.55 3.22
CA VAL A 173 -0.87 -5.55 2.15
C VAL A 173 0.50 -5.82 1.55
N SER A 174 1.09 -6.98 1.83
CA SER A 174 2.41 -7.38 1.34
C SER A 174 3.47 -6.25 1.46
N PRO A 175 3.66 -5.62 2.64
CA PRO A 175 4.51 -4.44 2.79
C PRO A 175 5.97 -4.76 2.44
N ALA A 176 6.66 -3.81 1.81
CA ALA A 176 8.07 -3.95 1.43
C ALA A 176 8.99 -3.86 2.65
N MET A 177 8.92 -4.88 3.52
CA MET A 177 9.78 -4.98 4.71
C MET A 177 11.23 -5.32 4.36
N PRO A 178 12.21 -4.80 5.12
CA PRO A 178 13.61 -5.14 4.91
C PRO A 178 13.87 -6.64 5.05
N VAL A 179 14.52 -7.22 4.04
CA VAL A 179 15.02 -8.59 4.07
C VAL A 179 16.53 -8.58 4.30
N TYR A 180 17.02 -9.37 5.25
CA TYR A 180 18.45 -9.46 5.55
C TYR A 180 19.15 -10.62 4.80
N ARG A 181 18.37 -11.58 4.31
CA ARG A 181 18.83 -12.58 3.35
C ARG A 181 18.18 -12.24 2.01
N VAL A 182 19.01 -11.83 1.05
CA VAL A 182 18.54 -11.54 -0.29
C VAL A 182 18.07 -12.86 -0.92
N PRO A 183 16.76 -13.04 -1.19
CA PRO A 183 16.29 -14.24 -1.87
C PRO A 183 16.96 -14.37 -3.23
N PRO A 184 17.14 -15.59 -3.77
CA PRO A 184 17.67 -15.79 -5.12
C PRO A 184 16.83 -15.08 -6.20
N SER A 185 15.52 -14.89 -5.93
CA SER A 185 14.59 -14.14 -6.78
C SER A 185 14.83 -12.63 -6.73
N PHE A 186 15.44 -12.12 -5.66
CA PHE A 186 15.86 -10.73 -5.57
C PHE A 186 17.16 -10.61 -6.35
N SER A 187 17.06 -10.31 -7.61
CA SER A 187 18.19 -10.17 -8.51
C SER A 187 19.29 -9.31 -7.86
N ARG A 188 20.51 -9.84 -7.75
CA ARG A 188 21.70 -9.06 -7.36
C ARG A 188 21.82 -7.78 -8.19
N ALA A 189 21.18 -7.76 -9.38
CA ALA A 189 21.06 -6.57 -10.22
C ALA A 189 20.34 -5.40 -9.53
N LEU A 190 19.39 -5.64 -8.59
CA LEU A 190 18.76 -4.56 -7.84
C LEU A 190 19.74 -3.79 -6.94
N LEU A 191 20.76 -4.47 -6.41
CA LEU A 191 21.82 -3.81 -5.63
C LEU A 191 22.69 -2.90 -6.51
N LEU A 192 22.78 -3.17 -7.81
CA LEU A 192 23.50 -2.31 -8.75
C LEU A 192 22.86 -0.91 -8.84
N LEU A 193 21.56 -0.76 -8.55
CA LEU A 193 20.91 0.55 -8.52
C LEU A 193 21.48 1.49 -7.45
N LEU A 194 22.23 0.96 -6.49
CA LEU A 194 22.94 1.78 -5.49
C LEU A 194 24.18 2.45 -6.07
N LEU A 195 24.74 1.92 -7.17
CA LEU A 195 25.97 2.46 -7.79
C LEU A 195 25.67 3.74 -8.56
N PRO A 196 26.60 4.71 -8.55
CA PRO A 196 26.47 5.91 -9.38
C PRO A 196 26.32 5.59 -10.87
N GLY A 197 25.42 6.30 -11.55
CA GLY A 197 25.18 6.11 -12.99
C GLY A 197 24.26 4.94 -13.41
N ILE A 198 24.17 3.90 -12.61
CA ILE A 198 23.31 2.74 -12.93
C ILE A 198 21.81 3.11 -13.02
N PRO A 199 21.24 3.95 -12.13
CA PRO A 199 19.85 4.38 -12.29
C PRO A 199 19.56 5.02 -13.65
N SER A 200 20.45 5.88 -14.14
CA SER A 200 20.30 6.53 -15.46
C SER A 200 20.41 5.56 -16.64
N LEU A 201 21.21 4.51 -16.50
CA LEU A 201 21.29 3.43 -17.51
C LEU A 201 20.01 2.58 -17.49
N ALA A 202 19.48 2.27 -16.31
CA ALA A 202 18.20 1.57 -16.15
C ALA A 202 17.04 2.38 -16.76
N GLU A 203 16.98 3.69 -16.51
CA GLU A 203 16.01 4.61 -17.11
C GLU A 203 16.03 4.54 -18.63
N LYS A 204 17.23 4.62 -19.26
CA LYS A 204 17.40 4.51 -20.72
C LYS A 204 16.95 3.16 -21.27
N ARG A 205 17.16 2.07 -20.54
CA ARG A 205 16.75 0.73 -20.97
C ARG A 205 15.23 0.54 -20.86
N MET A 206 14.59 1.16 -19.88
CA MET A 206 13.14 1.10 -19.68
C MET A 206 12.38 1.90 -20.74
N ALA A 207 12.94 3.00 -21.23
CA ALA A 207 12.32 3.84 -22.26
C ALA A 207 12.01 3.11 -23.58
N GLY A 208 12.58 1.91 -23.80
CA GLY A 208 12.31 1.07 -24.98
C GLY A 208 11.22 0.01 -24.77
N ILE A 209 10.63 -0.10 -23.57
CA ILE A 209 9.61 -1.11 -23.26
C ILE A 209 8.23 -0.53 -23.55
N THR A 210 7.41 -1.26 -24.31
CA THR A 210 6.04 -0.80 -24.59
C THR A 210 5.15 -0.87 -23.35
N PRO A 211 4.07 -0.04 -23.28
CA PRO A 211 3.09 -0.12 -22.20
C PRO A 211 2.49 -1.52 -22.04
N GLU A 212 2.20 -2.20 -23.12
CA GLU A 212 1.65 -3.57 -23.14
C GLU A 212 2.63 -4.58 -22.54
N GLU A 213 3.91 -4.49 -22.90
CA GLU A 213 4.96 -5.36 -22.35
C GLU A 213 5.15 -5.11 -20.87
N SER A 214 5.13 -3.84 -20.45
CA SER A 214 5.24 -3.43 -19.06
C SER A 214 4.08 -3.99 -18.20
N VAL A 215 2.84 -3.85 -18.69
CA VAL A 215 1.65 -4.38 -17.98
C VAL A 215 1.69 -5.89 -17.92
N ARG A 216 2.02 -6.60 -19.01
CA ARG A 216 2.16 -8.07 -19.00
C ARG A 216 3.24 -8.54 -18.02
N ALA A 217 4.36 -7.84 -17.94
CA ALA A 217 5.43 -8.15 -17.00
C ALA A 217 4.96 -7.94 -15.55
N MET A 218 4.27 -6.83 -15.29
CA MET A 218 3.73 -6.50 -13.97
C MET A 218 2.68 -7.53 -13.52
N VAL A 219 1.74 -7.93 -14.40
CA VAL A 219 0.74 -8.95 -14.09
C VAL A 219 1.41 -10.29 -13.75
N ARG A 220 2.40 -10.73 -14.55
CA ARG A 220 3.13 -11.97 -14.24
C ARG A 220 3.89 -11.94 -12.91
N MET A 221 4.42 -10.77 -12.55
CA MET A 221 5.19 -10.58 -11.31
C MET A 221 4.28 -10.45 -10.07
N CYS A 222 3.19 -9.68 -10.19
CA CYS A 222 2.40 -9.26 -9.05
C CYS A 222 1.24 -10.21 -8.72
N PHE A 223 0.72 -10.93 -9.71
CA PHE A 223 -0.42 -11.82 -9.51
C PHE A 223 0.03 -13.27 -9.25
N GLY A 224 -0.66 -13.93 -8.35
CA GLY A 224 -0.50 -15.36 -8.10
C GLY A 224 -0.97 -16.18 -9.30
N ASP A 225 -2.11 -15.80 -9.86
CA ASP A 225 -2.66 -16.33 -11.10
C ASP A 225 -3.00 -15.22 -12.11
N PRO A 226 -2.10 -14.94 -13.05
CA PRO A 226 -2.31 -13.94 -14.11
C PRO A 226 -3.56 -14.16 -14.96
N ALA A 227 -4.08 -15.39 -15.04
CA ALA A 227 -5.26 -15.70 -15.85
C ALA A 227 -6.56 -15.17 -15.23
N ARG A 228 -6.55 -14.85 -13.93
CA ARG A 228 -7.72 -14.29 -13.23
C ARG A 228 -7.95 -12.81 -13.52
N VAL A 229 -6.98 -12.11 -14.11
CA VAL A 229 -7.11 -10.66 -14.40
C VAL A 229 -8.07 -10.48 -15.57
N PRO A 230 -9.21 -9.80 -15.39
CA PRO A 230 -10.13 -9.51 -16.48
C PRO A 230 -9.43 -8.69 -17.58
N ARG A 231 -9.77 -8.99 -18.83
CA ARG A 231 -9.16 -8.30 -19.99
C ARG A 231 -9.36 -6.80 -19.92
N GLU A 232 -10.52 -6.36 -19.50
CA GLU A 232 -10.87 -4.95 -19.35
C GLU A 232 -9.96 -4.24 -18.34
N ARG A 233 -9.54 -4.93 -17.27
CA ARG A 233 -8.57 -4.39 -16.30
C ARG A 233 -7.17 -4.31 -16.89
N ILE A 234 -6.79 -5.25 -17.74
CA ILE A 234 -5.52 -5.20 -18.49
C ILE A 234 -5.55 -3.99 -19.44
N ASP A 235 -6.64 -3.80 -20.19
CA ASP A 235 -6.77 -2.69 -21.13
C ASP A 235 -6.74 -1.33 -20.41
N GLN A 236 -7.37 -1.20 -19.24
CA GLN A 236 -7.27 -0.02 -18.38
C GLN A 236 -5.83 0.22 -17.91
N ALA A 237 -5.15 -0.83 -17.42
CA ALA A 237 -3.76 -0.72 -16.99
C ALA A 237 -2.81 -0.32 -18.13
N VAL A 238 -3.08 -0.79 -19.36
CA VAL A 238 -2.32 -0.37 -20.55
C VAL A 238 -2.57 1.11 -20.86
N ALA A 239 -3.82 1.57 -20.79
CA ALA A 239 -4.14 3.00 -21.00
C ALA A 239 -3.43 3.89 -19.96
N GLU A 240 -3.48 3.52 -18.69
CA GLU A 240 -2.76 4.24 -17.62
C GLU A 240 -1.23 4.21 -17.82
N MET A 241 -0.69 3.08 -18.28
CA MET A 241 0.74 2.97 -18.56
C MET A 241 1.16 3.85 -19.74
N ARG A 242 0.29 4.03 -20.75
CA ARG A 242 0.52 4.97 -21.84
C ARG A 242 0.52 6.42 -21.35
N GLU A 243 -0.50 6.84 -20.57
CA GLU A 243 -0.52 8.18 -19.95
C GLU A 243 0.75 8.43 -19.12
N ARG A 244 1.20 7.41 -18.39
CA ARG A 244 2.42 7.49 -17.59
C ARG A 244 3.68 7.60 -18.46
N SER A 245 3.77 6.86 -19.57
CA SER A 245 4.95 6.89 -20.45
C SER A 245 5.16 8.24 -21.13
N GLU A 246 4.13 9.06 -21.23
CA GLU A 246 4.20 10.44 -21.73
C GLU A 246 4.81 11.41 -20.69
N GLN A 247 4.90 10.99 -19.43
CA GLN A 247 5.46 11.83 -18.35
C GLN A 247 7.00 11.74 -18.36
N PRO A 248 7.72 12.86 -18.53
CA PRO A 248 9.18 12.86 -18.67
C PRO A 248 9.94 12.41 -17.40
N TRP A 249 9.26 12.24 -16.30
CA TRP A 249 9.81 11.82 -15.02
C TRP A 249 9.48 10.37 -14.62
N ALA A 250 8.62 9.64 -15.37
CA ALA A 250 8.07 8.35 -14.96
C ALA A 250 9.14 7.29 -14.62
N ASP A 251 10.10 7.08 -15.53
CA ASP A 251 11.18 6.12 -15.31
C ASP A 251 12.12 6.54 -14.18
N ARG A 252 12.36 7.84 -14.06
CA ARG A 252 13.14 8.41 -12.96
C ARG A 252 12.44 8.23 -11.61
N ALA A 253 11.11 8.40 -11.57
CA ALA A 253 10.31 8.17 -10.37
C ALA A 253 10.44 6.71 -9.92
N LEU A 254 10.30 5.76 -10.84
CA LEU A 254 10.39 4.34 -10.55
C LEU A 254 11.79 3.93 -10.05
N THR A 255 12.84 4.25 -10.82
CA THR A 255 14.21 3.83 -10.52
C THR A 255 14.76 4.47 -9.24
N ARG A 256 14.46 5.76 -9.01
CA ARG A 256 14.91 6.47 -7.82
C ARG A 256 14.12 6.13 -6.57
N SER A 257 12.81 5.87 -6.68
CA SER A 257 12.02 5.34 -5.55
C SER A 257 12.47 3.93 -5.18
N MET A 258 12.77 3.05 -6.16
CA MET A 258 13.37 1.75 -5.91
C MET A 258 14.71 1.89 -5.17
N ARG A 259 15.58 2.79 -5.62
CA ARG A 259 16.84 3.09 -4.91
C ARG A 259 16.57 3.58 -3.49
N GLY A 260 15.58 4.46 -3.32
CA GLY A 260 15.14 4.97 -2.00
C GLY A 260 14.68 3.85 -1.09
N LEU A 261 13.94 2.88 -1.62
CA LEU A 261 13.49 1.69 -0.92
C LEU A 261 14.69 0.82 -0.47
N ILE A 262 15.59 0.46 -1.39
CA ILE A 262 16.76 -0.37 -1.07
C ILE A 262 17.64 0.32 -0.02
N THR A 263 17.87 1.62 -0.15
CA THR A 263 18.67 2.38 0.84
C THR A 263 17.99 2.46 2.20
N SER A 264 16.66 2.42 2.24
CA SER A 264 15.92 2.39 3.52
C SER A 264 16.14 1.09 4.30
N TYR A 265 16.42 -0.01 3.62
CA TYR A 265 16.71 -1.31 4.24
C TYR A 265 18.05 -1.32 5.02
N LEU A 266 18.95 -0.41 4.66
CA LEU A 266 20.24 -0.26 5.35
C LEU A 266 20.15 0.56 6.65
N ARG A 267 18.97 1.08 6.99
CA ARG A 267 18.78 1.87 8.21
C ARG A 267 18.83 0.98 9.44
N VAL A 268 19.57 1.45 10.43
CA VAL A 268 19.79 0.79 11.71
C VAL A 268 19.21 1.60 12.88
N GLY A 269 19.22 1.02 14.07
CA GLY A 269 18.75 1.70 15.27
C GLY A 269 17.26 2.02 15.23
N ARG A 270 16.86 3.17 15.74
CA ARG A 270 15.44 3.59 15.80
C ARG A 270 14.82 3.83 14.42
N ALA A 271 15.61 4.02 13.39
CA ALA A 271 15.15 4.21 12.02
C ALA A 271 14.92 2.88 11.25
N ASN A 272 15.16 1.74 11.89
CA ASN A 272 14.92 0.42 11.29
C ASN A 272 13.43 0.11 11.26
N ALA A 273 12.92 -0.34 10.10
CA ALA A 273 11.48 -0.58 9.90
C ALA A 273 10.90 -1.66 10.84
N TRP A 274 11.68 -2.71 11.17
CA TRP A 274 11.25 -3.75 12.12
C TRP A 274 11.09 -3.21 13.54
N ARG A 275 12.00 -2.30 13.98
CA ARG A 275 11.85 -1.65 15.28
C ARG A 275 10.67 -0.69 15.32
N MET A 276 10.40 -0.02 14.20
CA MET A 276 9.21 0.81 14.08
C MET A 276 7.93 -0.02 14.08
N ALA A 277 7.92 -1.19 13.43
CA ALA A 277 6.81 -2.13 13.52
C ALA A 277 6.53 -2.56 14.97
N ALA A 278 7.58 -2.84 15.75
CA ALA A 278 7.46 -3.19 17.17
C ALA A 278 6.97 -2.05 18.07
N SER A 279 6.99 -0.80 17.59
CA SER A 279 6.53 0.38 18.34
C SER A 279 5.15 0.87 17.93
N LEU A 280 4.47 0.18 17.02
CA LEU A 280 3.12 0.55 16.60
C LEU A 280 2.14 0.40 17.76
N SER A 281 1.26 1.37 17.89
CA SER A 281 0.18 1.40 18.88
C SER A 281 -1.22 1.19 18.28
N GLN A 282 -1.32 1.23 16.94
CA GLN A 282 -2.58 1.07 16.25
C GLN A 282 -2.90 -0.41 16.03
N PRO A 283 -4.18 -0.81 16.14
CA PRO A 283 -4.63 -2.11 15.65
C PRO A 283 -4.20 -2.28 14.19
N THR A 284 -3.47 -3.36 13.92
CA THR A 284 -2.83 -3.58 12.62
C THR A 284 -3.29 -4.88 11.98
N LEU A 285 -3.72 -4.82 10.73
CA LEU A 285 -4.03 -5.97 9.90
C LEU A 285 -2.90 -6.21 8.90
N VAL A 286 -2.31 -7.39 8.94
CA VAL A 286 -1.31 -7.85 7.96
C VAL A 286 -2.00 -8.79 6.99
N ILE A 287 -2.05 -8.43 5.71
CA ILE A 287 -2.60 -9.25 4.63
C ILE A 287 -1.47 -9.64 3.68
N TRP A 288 -1.43 -10.92 3.28
CA TRP A 288 -0.42 -11.40 2.35
C TRP A 288 -0.94 -12.53 1.48
N GLY A 289 -0.55 -12.54 0.22
CA GLY A 289 -0.78 -13.69 -0.66
C GLY A 289 0.33 -14.72 -0.53
N ASP A 290 -0.01 -15.99 -0.49
CA ASP A 290 0.94 -17.10 -0.36
C ASP A 290 1.80 -17.32 -1.62
N ARG A 291 1.35 -16.76 -2.78
CA ARG A 291 2.08 -16.77 -4.06
C ARG A 291 2.76 -15.45 -4.39
N ASP A 292 3.02 -14.62 -3.40
CA ASP A 292 3.77 -13.37 -3.60
C ASP A 292 5.20 -13.67 -4.08
N LYS A 293 5.52 -13.22 -5.30
CA LYS A 293 6.83 -13.42 -5.94
C LYS A 293 7.79 -12.24 -5.70
N LEU A 294 7.29 -11.12 -5.16
CA LEU A 294 8.06 -9.89 -4.96
C LEU A 294 8.56 -9.75 -3.53
N VAL A 295 7.71 -10.04 -2.56
CA VAL A 295 8.06 -9.97 -1.14
C VAL A 295 7.71 -11.31 -0.49
N ASP A 296 8.71 -11.97 0.09
CA ASP A 296 8.59 -13.32 0.63
C ASP A 296 7.42 -13.45 1.62
N PRO A 297 6.43 -14.32 1.37
CA PRO A 297 5.30 -14.55 2.29
C PRO A 297 5.71 -15.02 3.69
N ALA A 298 6.89 -15.61 3.84
CA ALA A 298 7.43 -15.97 5.16
C ALA A 298 7.65 -14.77 6.10
N LEU A 299 7.64 -13.55 5.56
CA LEU A 299 7.70 -12.33 6.36
C LEU A 299 6.37 -12.00 7.04
N ALA A 300 5.24 -12.51 6.55
CA ALA A 300 3.91 -12.19 7.07
C ALA A 300 3.73 -12.60 8.54
N PRO A 301 3.95 -13.87 8.94
CA PRO A 301 3.85 -14.27 10.33
C PRO A 301 4.90 -13.58 11.22
N ARG A 302 6.09 -13.29 10.68
CA ARG A 302 7.11 -12.56 11.40
C ARG A 302 6.69 -11.12 11.67
N LEU A 303 6.13 -10.43 10.68
CA LEU A 303 5.64 -9.05 10.85
C LEU A 303 4.51 -9.00 11.86
N ALA A 304 3.54 -9.91 11.73
CA ALA A 304 2.44 -10.02 12.66
C ALA A 304 2.90 -10.32 14.09
N ALA A 305 3.95 -11.15 14.27
CA ALA A 305 4.51 -11.43 15.61
C ALA A 305 5.25 -10.23 16.22
N VAL A 306 5.76 -9.31 15.40
CA VAL A 306 6.52 -8.12 15.88
C VAL A 306 5.59 -6.98 16.25
N VAL A 307 4.46 -6.81 15.56
CA VAL A 307 3.49 -5.74 15.81
C VAL A 307 2.62 -6.09 17.03
N PRO A 308 2.54 -5.23 18.06
CA PRO A 308 1.92 -5.56 19.36
C PRO A 308 0.43 -5.95 19.27
N ASP A 309 -0.38 -5.17 18.54
CA ASP A 309 -1.80 -5.47 18.29
C ASP A 309 -2.00 -5.76 16.81
N SER A 310 -1.79 -7.00 16.44
CA SER A 310 -1.85 -7.42 15.03
C SER A 310 -2.81 -8.59 14.81
N ARG A 311 -3.31 -8.65 13.60
CA ARG A 311 -4.04 -9.77 13.04
C ARG A 311 -3.42 -10.14 11.70
N LEU A 312 -3.40 -11.43 11.37
CA LEU A 312 -2.82 -11.93 10.12
C LEU A 312 -3.91 -12.53 9.22
N ARG A 313 -3.87 -12.21 7.94
CA ARG A 313 -4.67 -12.87 6.91
C ARG A 313 -3.77 -13.32 5.78
N LEU A 314 -3.56 -14.61 5.65
CA LEU A 314 -2.95 -15.21 4.47
C LEU A 314 -4.04 -15.57 3.46
N LEU A 315 -3.83 -15.21 2.20
CA LEU A 315 -4.75 -15.45 1.10
C LEU A 315 -4.14 -16.48 0.15
N GLU A 316 -4.81 -17.63 0.05
CA GLU A 316 -4.36 -18.77 -0.75
C GLU A 316 -4.48 -18.48 -2.25
N GLY A 317 -3.43 -18.83 -3.00
CA GLY A 317 -3.37 -18.65 -4.45
C GLY A 317 -3.20 -17.22 -4.92
N ILE A 318 -3.02 -16.25 -4.01
CA ILE A 318 -2.96 -14.82 -4.29
C ILE A 318 -1.51 -14.35 -4.30
N GLY A 319 -1.21 -13.37 -5.16
CA GLY A 319 0.12 -12.77 -5.28
C GLY A 319 0.31 -11.51 -4.42
N HIS A 320 1.12 -10.59 -4.94
CA HIS A 320 1.57 -9.38 -4.25
C HIS A 320 0.51 -8.30 -4.06
N VAL A 321 -0.53 -8.31 -4.88
CA VAL A 321 -1.52 -7.23 -4.99
C VAL A 321 -2.93 -7.72 -4.60
N ALA A 322 -3.08 -8.19 -3.36
CA ALA A 322 -4.32 -8.77 -2.87
C ALA A 322 -5.53 -7.84 -3.06
N MET A 323 -5.34 -6.52 -2.98
CA MET A 323 -6.39 -5.52 -3.19
C MET A 323 -6.93 -5.49 -4.64
N LEU A 324 -6.14 -6.01 -5.60
CA LEU A 324 -6.52 -6.12 -7.01
C LEU A 324 -6.95 -7.55 -7.38
N GLU A 325 -6.21 -8.56 -6.89
CA GLU A 325 -6.43 -9.96 -7.25
C GLU A 325 -7.57 -10.62 -6.46
N ALA A 326 -7.75 -10.20 -5.20
CA ALA A 326 -8.75 -10.72 -4.28
C ALA A 326 -9.41 -9.58 -3.47
N PRO A 327 -10.07 -8.61 -4.12
CA PRO A 327 -10.61 -7.44 -3.42
C PRO A 327 -11.67 -7.80 -2.39
N GLU A 328 -12.58 -8.76 -2.66
CA GLU A 328 -13.63 -9.16 -1.72
C GLU A 328 -13.08 -9.84 -0.45
N PRO A 329 -12.24 -10.89 -0.49
CA PRO A 329 -11.61 -11.44 0.71
C PRO A 329 -10.78 -10.40 1.48
N THR A 330 -10.13 -9.47 0.78
CA THR A 330 -9.39 -8.37 1.38
C THR A 330 -10.32 -7.41 2.12
N ALA A 331 -11.46 -7.03 1.50
CA ALA A 331 -12.47 -6.18 2.13
C ALA A 331 -13.06 -6.83 3.38
N ARG A 332 -13.41 -8.11 3.32
CA ARG A 332 -13.95 -8.87 4.47
C ARG A 332 -12.96 -8.92 5.63
N ALA A 333 -11.66 -9.06 5.37
CA ALA A 333 -10.65 -9.02 6.42
C ALA A 333 -10.51 -7.62 7.05
N VAL A 334 -10.57 -6.55 6.24
CA VAL A 334 -10.53 -5.17 6.74
C VAL A 334 -11.76 -4.87 7.59
N LEU A 335 -12.96 -5.15 7.08
CA LEU A 335 -14.22 -4.92 7.81
C LEU A 335 -14.29 -5.74 9.10
N GLY A 336 -13.89 -7.02 9.05
CA GLY A 336 -13.85 -7.88 10.24
C GLY A 336 -12.91 -7.36 11.33
N MET A 337 -11.77 -6.75 10.97
CA MET A 337 -10.94 -6.05 11.93
C MET A 337 -11.66 -4.83 12.51
N LEU A 338 -12.32 -4.03 11.68
CA LEU A 338 -13.04 -2.83 12.13
C LEU A 338 -14.19 -3.16 13.10
N GLU A 339 -14.88 -4.26 12.88
CA GLU A 339 -15.96 -4.75 13.75
C GLU A 339 -15.50 -5.17 15.13
N GLN A 340 -14.22 -5.52 15.30
CA GLN A 340 -13.63 -5.90 16.59
C GLN A 340 -13.09 -4.73 17.41
N LEU A 341 -13.10 -3.51 16.88
CA LEU A 341 -12.57 -2.37 17.60
C LEU A 341 -13.51 -1.98 18.76
N PRO A 342 -12.98 -1.79 19.98
CA PRO A 342 -13.80 -1.44 21.14
C PRO A 342 -14.48 -0.08 20.97
N GLY A 343 -15.77 0.00 21.33
CA GLY A 343 -16.51 1.27 21.36
C GLY A 343 -17.00 1.78 20.01
N ARG A 344 -17.17 0.91 19.03
CA ARG A 344 -17.67 1.24 17.69
C ARG A 344 -18.84 0.36 17.30
#